data_3bc1753c982d4287b8f1957387e12d82
#
_entry.id   3bc1753c982d4287b8f1957387e12d82
#
_cell.length_a   1.000
_cell.length_b   1.000
_cell.length_c   1.000
_cell.angle_alpha   90.00
_cell.angle_beta   90.00
_cell.angle_gamma   90.00
#
_symmetry.space_group_name_H-M   'P 1'
#
loop_
_entity.id
_entity.type
_entity.pdbx_description
1 polymer ?
#
loop_
_entity_poly.entity_id
_entity_poly.type
_entity_poly.pdbx_seq_one_letter_code
_entity_poly.pdbx_strand_id
1 'polypeptide(L)'
;MTSNNTDAEVIDLAADSLPDLEQFRGLAGHQRDKAYLAVEREVRLLQALQASMLSEVRQSRSFLDDFHHTVTAWVQAVTNCSRSTAVYRTRTAHMLTDRPCSADAVAAGEVGADQVRLLSRLHANDRCRHQLGDSEELLIGYARTLTLHEFRQVCQRWEQHADPDGAHRDHETSRANRSVKSSALGAATNCTPKVTPSPATSSTRFSTSTQKPNSKPI
;
A
#
# COMPACT_ATOMS: atom_id res chain seq x y z
N MET A 1 50.20 -27.00 19.07
CA MET A 1 48.98 -26.21 19.39
C MET A 1 49.08 -24.91 18.63
N THR A 2 48.63 -24.91 17.42
CA THR A 2 48.59 -23.72 16.55
C THR A 2 47.14 -23.25 16.45
N SER A 3 46.87 -22.16 17.14
CA SER A 3 45.59 -21.48 17.07
C SER A 3 45.46 -20.82 15.69
N ASN A 4 44.65 -21.40 14.83
CA ASN A 4 44.15 -20.71 13.64
C ASN A 4 43.14 -19.66 14.09
N ASN A 5 43.63 -18.45 14.31
CA ASN A 5 42.81 -17.26 14.38
C ASN A 5 42.52 -16.84 12.93
N THR A 6 41.46 -17.38 12.36
CA THR A 6 40.94 -16.88 11.11
C THR A 6 40.22 -15.59 11.47
N ASP A 7 40.95 -14.48 11.42
CA ASP A 7 40.37 -13.14 11.41
C ASP A 7 39.36 -13.10 10.26
N ALA A 8 38.10 -13.21 10.61
CA ALA A 8 37.02 -12.93 9.68
C ALA A 8 37.18 -11.47 9.27
N GLU A 9 37.70 -11.27 8.09
CA GLU A 9 37.83 -9.98 7.42
C GLU A 9 36.45 -9.32 7.50
N VAL A 10 36.34 -8.31 8.36
CA VAL A 10 35.15 -7.50 8.47
C VAL A 10 35.08 -6.74 7.14
N ILE A 11 34.31 -7.26 6.20
CA ILE A 11 33.96 -6.51 4.99
C ILE A 11 33.20 -5.30 5.47
N ASP A 12 33.90 -4.20 5.64
CA ASP A 12 33.30 -2.87 5.79
C ASP A 12 32.64 -2.58 4.45
N LEU A 13 31.33 -2.82 4.38
CA LEU A 13 30.53 -2.44 3.22
C LEU A 13 30.58 -0.93 3.14
N ALA A 14 31.63 -0.42 2.52
CA ALA A 14 31.74 0.98 2.18
C ALA A 14 30.46 1.39 1.45
N ALA A 15 29.93 2.55 1.82
CA ALA A 15 28.64 3.06 1.39
C ALA A 15 28.48 3.22 -0.14
N ASP A 16 29.49 2.88 -0.93
CA ASP A 16 29.56 3.15 -2.38
C ASP A 16 29.31 1.95 -3.29
N SER A 17 29.19 0.72 -2.80
CA SER A 17 28.85 -0.41 -3.67
C SER A 17 27.93 -1.43 -2.98
N LEU A 18 26.77 -1.66 -3.59
CA LEU A 18 25.90 -2.75 -3.18
C LEU A 18 26.60 -4.11 -3.42
N PRO A 19 26.43 -5.08 -2.49
CA PRO A 19 26.99 -6.40 -2.67
C PRO A 19 26.36 -7.08 -3.89
N ASP A 20 27.18 -7.73 -4.70
CA ASP A 20 26.67 -8.60 -5.75
C ASP A 20 26.13 -9.93 -5.16
N LEU A 21 25.49 -10.74 -5.99
CA LEU A 21 24.88 -11.99 -5.54
C LEU A 21 25.92 -13.03 -5.09
N GLU A 22 27.14 -13.03 -5.65
CA GLU A 22 28.21 -13.94 -5.25
C GLU A 22 28.78 -13.55 -3.90
N GLN A 23 29.05 -12.27 -3.69
CA GLN A 23 29.44 -11.74 -2.39
C GLN A 23 28.38 -12.06 -1.34
N PHE A 24 27.10 -11.84 -1.64
CA PHE A 24 25.99 -12.15 -0.73
C PHE A 24 25.95 -13.65 -0.34
N ARG A 25 26.22 -14.57 -1.28
CA ARG A 25 26.27 -16.00 -1.00
C ARG A 25 27.36 -16.39 0.01
N GLY A 26 28.49 -15.66 0.02
CA GLY A 26 29.60 -15.85 0.96
C GLY A 26 29.33 -15.32 2.36
N LEU A 27 28.34 -14.45 2.54
CA LEU A 27 28.01 -13.86 3.84
C LEU A 27 27.26 -14.82 4.75
N ALA A 28 27.43 -14.67 6.05
CA ALA A 28 26.72 -15.45 7.06
C ALA A 28 26.12 -14.56 8.17
N GLY A 29 25.04 -15.04 8.80
CA GLY A 29 24.42 -14.41 9.96
C GLY A 29 24.11 -12.92 9.75
N HIS A 30 24.56 -12.09 10.67
CA HIS A 30 24.28 -10.64 10.70
C HIS A 30 24.87 -9.85 9.50
N GLN A 31 25.91 -10.37 8.85
CA GLN A 31 26.45 -9.73 7.64
C GLN A 31 25.46 -9.83 6.47
N ARG A 32 24.78 -10.97 6.35
CA ARG A 32 23.72 -11.17 5.36
C ARG A 32 22.54 -10.22 5.59
N ASP A 33 22.14 -10.06 6.85
CA ASP A 33 21.06 -9.12 7.22
C ASP A 33 21.45 -7.68 6.87
N LYS A 34 22.68 -7.26 7.20
CA LYS A 34 23.19 -5.93 6.86
C LYS A 34 23.21 -5.68 5.35
N ALA A 35 23.71 -6.65 4.58
CA ALA A 35 23.75 -6.55 3.13
C ALA A 35 22.35 -6.42 2.52
N TYR A 36 21.37 -7.19 3.01
CA TYR A 36 19.99 -7.09 2.57
C TYR A 36 19.35 -5.74 2.92
N LEU A 37 19.60 -5.25 4.14
CA LEU A 37 19.10 -3.93 4.58
C LEU A 37 19.73 -2.78 3.78
N ALA A 38 21.00 -2.90 3.35
CA ALA A 38 21.63 -1.92 2.48
C ALA A 38 20.91 -1.84 1.11
N VAL A 39 20.64 -3.00 0.50
CA VAL A 39 19.85 -3.05 -0.76
C VAL A 39 18.46 -2.48 -0.57
N GLU A 40 17.78 -2.83 0.53
CA GLU A 40 16.44 -2.29 0.83
C GLU A 40 16.45 -0.76 0.97
N ARG A 41 17.52 -0.21 1.58
CA ARG A 41 17.69 1.24 1.69
C ARG A 41 17.81 1.90 0.32
N GLU A 42 18.64 1.35 -0.56
CA GLU A 42 18.80 1.88 -1.92
C GLU A 42 17.49 1.82 -2.72
N VAL A 43 16.73 0.75 -2.58
CA VAL A 43 15.39 0.65 -3.18
C VAL A 43 14.48 1.79 -2.69
N ARG A 44 14.51 2.12 -1.39
CA ARG A 44 13.74 3.24 -0.82
C ARG A 44 14.19 4.58 -1.39
N LEU A 45 15.49 4.82 -1.50
CA LEU A 45 16.04 6.04 -2.10
C LEU A 45 15.63 6.19 -3.57
N LEU A 46 15.68 5.12 -4.35
CA LEU A 46 15.21 5.13 -5.73
C LEU A 46 13.71 5.38 -5.83
N GLN A 47 12.91 4.86 -4.91
CA GLN A 47 11.47 5.13 -4.85
C GLN A 47 11.18 6.61 -4.48
N ALA A 48 11.98 7.19 -3.59
CA ALA A 48 11.90 8.61 -3.26
C ALA A 48 12.22 9.48 -4.49
N LEU A 49 13.30 9.17 -5.19
CA LEU A 49 13.66 9.86 -6.43
C LEU A 49 12.55 9.74 -7.49
N GLN A 50 11.98 8.53 -7.67
CA GLN A 50 10.87 8.31 -8.59
C GLN A 50 9.65 9.19 -8.24
N ALA A 51 9.33 9.33 -6.94
CA ALA A 51 8.24 10.17 -6.49
C ALA A 51 8.52 11.66 -6.76
N SER A 52 9.76 12.12 -6.57
CA SER A 52 10.18 13.50 -6.89
C SER A 52 10.09 13.79 -8.38
N MET A 53 10.58 12.89 -9.22
CA MET A 53 10.44 13.00 -10.69
C MET A 53 8.97 13.08 -11.11
N LEU A 54 8.12 12.29 -10.48
CA LEU A 54 6.69 12.28 -10.79
C LEU A 54 5.98 13.57 -10.33
N SER A 55 6.45 14.17 -9.24
CA SER A 55 6.00 15.49 -8.79
C SER A 55 6.36 16.57 -9.82
N GLU A 56 7.57 16.52 -10.39
CA GLU A 56 8.01 17.41 -11.45
C GLU A 56 7.15 17.28 -12.72
N VAL A 57 6.94 16.04 -13.19
CA VAL A 57 6.05 15.76 -14.33
C VAL A 57 4.64 16.34 -14.12
N ARG A 58 4.14 16.25 -12.86
CA ARG A 58 2.83 16.81 -12.51
C ARG A 58 2.81 18.33 -12.51
N GLN A 59 3.85 18.97 -11.97
CA GLN A 59 3.95 20.44 -11.88
C GLN A 59 4.16 21.07 -13.26
N SER A 60 5.06 20.52 -14.06
CA SER A 60 5.33 20.98 -15.42
C SER A 60 4.20 20.64 -16.40
N ARG A 61 3.31 19.70 -16.05
CA ARG A 61 2.28 19.15 -16.94
C ARG A 61 2.84 18.50 -18.21
N SER A 62 4.09 18.10 -18.24
CA SER A 62 4.75 17.50 -19.40
C SER A 62 4.07 16.23 -19.92
N PHE A 63 3.28 15.55 -19.09
CA PHE A 63 2.45 14.42 -19.53
C PHE A 63 1.42 14.79 -20.63
N LEU A 64 1.07 16.07 -20.78
CA LEU A 64 0.18 16.55 -21.85
C LEU A 64 0.88 16.56 -23.21
N ASP A 65 2.19 16.76 -23.25
CA ASP A 65 2.98 16.76 -24.48
C ASP A 65 2.99 15.36 -25.11
N ASP A 66 2.85 14.32 -24.27
CA ASP A 66 2.72 12.92 -24.66
C ASP A 66 1.26 12.49 -24.89
N PHE A 67 0.34 13.44 -25.05
CA PHE A 67 -1.10 13.21 -25.26
C PHE A 67 -1.82 12.44 -24.14
N HIS A 68 -1.31 12.46 -22.92
CA HIS A 68 -1.98 11.87 -21.76
C HIS A 68 -2.83 12.91 -21.03
N HIS A 69 -4.05 12.53 -20.66
CA HIS A 69 -4.96 13.42 -19.95
C HIS A 69 -4.66 13.51 -18.43
N THR A 70 -3.92 12.56 -17.89
CA THR A 70 -3.59 12.50 -16.46
C THR A 70 -2.20 11.92 -16.24
N VAL A 71 -1.54 12.37 -15.15
CA VAL A 71 -0.26 11.80 -14.72
C VAL A 71 -0.36 10.28 -14.50
N THR A 72 -1.49 9.80 -13.95
CA THR A 72 -1.71 8.37 -13.74
C THR A 72 -1.72 7.59 -15.05
N ALA A 73 -2.35 8.11 -16.08
CA ALA A 73 -2.35 7.48 -17.42
C ALA A 73 -0.95 7.46 -18.03
N TRP A 74 -0.22 8.57 -17.90
CA TRP A 74 1.18 8.68 -18.32
C TRP A 74 2.06 7.64 -17.61
N VAL A 75 1.99 7.54 -16.27
CA VAL A 75 2.74 6.53 -15.51
C VAL A 75 2.45 5.12 -16.00
N GLN A 76 1.17 4.79 -16.24
CA GLN A 76 0.81 3.46 -16.75
C GLN A 76 1.43 3.17 -18.10
N ALA A 77 1.39 4.14 -19.02
CA ALA A 77 1.93 3.98 -20.38
C ALA A 77 3.46 3.82 -20.35
N VAL A 78 4.16 4.72 -19.65
CA VAL A 78 5.63 4.75 -19.63
C VAL A 78 6.22 3.55 -18.88
N THR A 79 5.58 3.11 -17.80
CA THR A 79 6.14 2.04 -16.95
C THR A 79 5.47 0.68 -17.14
N ASN A 80 4.45 0.58 -17.99
CA ASN A 80 3.64 -0.63 -18.18
C ASN A 80 3.16 -1.26 -16.88
N CYS A 81 2.82 -0.43 -15.89
CA CYS A 81 2.38 -0.91 -14.58
C CYS A 81 0.85 -0.98 -14.48
N SER A 82 0.37 -1.66 -13.45
CA SER A 82 -1.07 -1.72 -13.17
C SER A 82 -1.63 -0.33 -12.81
N ARG A 83 -2.93 -0.12 -13.05
CA ARG A 83 -3.61 1.12 -12.64
C ARG A 83 -3.47 1.38 -11.13
N SER A 84 -3.55 0.33 -10.31
CA SER A 84 -3.39 0.46 -8.85
C SER A 84 -2.00 0.94 -8.46
N THR A 85 -0.96 0.45 -9.14
CA THR A 85 0.43 0.90 -8.96
C THR A 85 0.59 2.35 -9.39
N ALA A 86 0.05 2.74 -10.57
CA ALA A 86 0.11 4.12 -11.06
C ALA A 86 -0.60 5.09 -10.10
N VAL A 87 -1.80 4.74 -9.63
CA VAL A 87 -2.55 5.53 -8.63
C VAL A 87 -1.76 5.67 -7.34
N TYR A 88 -1.16 4.58 -6.84
CA TYR A 88 -0.32 4.63 -5.65
C TYR A 88 0.86 5.60 -5.83
N ARG A 89 1.64 5.46 -6.91
CA ARG A 89 2.78 6.32 -7.21
C ARG A 89 2.38 7.80 -7.32
N THR A 90 1.29 8.08 -8.01
CA THR A 90 0.77 9.46 -8.16
C THR A 90 0.32 10.06 -6.83
N ARG A 91 -0.37 9.27 -5.97
CA ARG A 91 -0.77 9.71 -4.62
C ARG A 91 0.44 9.95 -3.73
N THR A 92 1.45 9.09 -3.79
CA THR A 92 2.70 9.28 -3.04
C THR A 92 3.40 10.56 -3.45
N ALA A 93 3.58 10.79 -4.75
CA ALA A 93 4.19 12.02 -5.26
C ALA A 93 3.41 13.27 -4.80
N HIS A 94 2.07 13.23 -4.82
CA HIS A 94 1.24 14.32 -4.33
C HIS A 94 1.44 14.56 -2.82
N MET A 95 1.41 13.50 -2.02
CA MET A 95 1.62 13.59 -0.59
C MET A 95 2.98 14.21 -0.26
N LEU A 96 4.05 13.74 -0.89
CA LEU A 96 5.41 14.24 -0.63
C LEU A 96 5.59 15.70 -1.07
N THR A 97 4.82 16.19 -2.04
CA THR A 97 4.80 17.64 -2.37
C THR A 97 4.15 18.47 -1.27
N ASP A 98 3.09 17.95 -0.65
CA ASP A 98 2.29 18.68 0.35
C ASP A 98 2.81 18.48 1.79
N ARG A 99 3.71 17.52 2.02
CA ARG A 99 4.13 17.03 3.36
C ARG A 99 5.65 16.96 3.45
N PRO A 100 6.30 18.04 3.87
CA PRO A 100 7.77 18.15 3.89
C PRO A 100 8.43 17.15 4.85
N CYS A 101 7.89 16.94 6.07
CA CYS A 101 8.47 15.95 7.01
C CYS A 101 8.43 14.54 6.44
N SER A 102 7.34 14.19 5.74
CA SER A 102 7.23 12.90 5.04
C SER A 102 8.22 12.81 3.87
N ALA A 103 8.40 13.91 3.12
CA ALA A 103 9.35 13.97 2.02
C ALA A 103 10.78 13.75 2.49
N ASP A 104 11.18 14.43 3.57
CA ASP A 104 12.52 14.33 4.18
C ASP A 104 12.79 12.90 4.68
N ALA A 105 11.85 12.30 5.41
CA ALA A 105 11.98 10.94 5.93
C ALA A 105 12.06 9.88 4.82
N VAL A 106 11.31 10.06 3.74
CA VAL A 106 11.35 9.18 2.56
C VAL A 106 12.64 9.38 1.78
N ALA A 107 13.10 10.62 1.59
CA ALA A 107 14.36 10.94 0.93
C ALA A 107 15.57 10.40 1.70
N ALA A 108 15.50 10.32 3.03
CA ALA A 108 16.52 9.69 3.87
C ALA A 108 16.47 8.15 3.86
N GLY A 109 15.45 7.54 3.24
CA GLY A 109 15.25 6.09 3.23
C GLY A 109 14.81 5.50 4.58
N GLU A 110 14.36 6.33 5.51
CA GLU A 110 13.99 5.92 6.88
C GLU A 110 12.62 5.23 6.94
N VAL A 111 11.74 5.56 6.01
CA VAL A 111 10.37 5.04 5.94
C VAL A 111 10.21 4.11 4.74
N GLY A 112 9.72 2.90 4.98
CA GLY A 112 9.53 1.90 3.93
C GLY A 112 8.32 2.16 3.04
N ALA A 113 8.29 1.51 1.87
CA ALA A 113 7.23 1.69 0.87
C ALA A 113 5.82 1.41 1.40
N ASP A 114 5.66 0.44 2.29
CA ASP A 114 4.35 0.09 2.84
C ASP A 114 3.86 1.12 3.86
N GLN A 115 4.75 1.70 4.68
CA GLN A 115 4.42 2.82 5.55
C GLN A 115 4.03 4.05 4.72
N VAL A 116 4.79 4.38 3.69
CA VAL A 116 4.48 5.46 2.74
C VAL A 116 3.12 5.25 2.08
N ARG A 117 2.77 4.00 1.75
CA ARG A 117 1.45 3.65 1.19
C ARG A 117 0.31 3.96 2.16
N LEU A 118 0.49 3.67 3.46
CA LEU A 118 -0.50 4.01 4.48
C LEU A 118 -0.67 5.53 4.61
N LEU A 119 0.43 6.28 4.71
CA LEU A 119 0.40 7.74 4.78
C LEU A 119 -0.24 8.38 3.55
N SER A 120 0.12 7.90 2.35
CA SER A 120 -0.45 8.42 1.10
C SER A 120 -1.96 8.16 0.98
N ARG A 121 -2.46 7.08 1.61
CA ARG A 121 -3.89 6.81 1.70
C ARG A 121 -4.59 7.79 2.64
N LEU A 122 -4.01 8.07 3.80
CA LEU A 122 -4.53 9.09 4.73
C LEU A 122 -4.57 10.47 4.07
N HIS A 123 -3.49 10.85 3.38
CA HIS A 123 -3.42 12.11 2.65
C HIS A 123 -4.45 12.21 1.51
N ALA A 124 -4.81 11.09 0.88
CA ALA A 124 -5.81 11.05 -0.18
C ALA A 124 -7.25 11.19 0.34
N ASN A 125 -7.47 11.11 1.66
CA ASN A 125 -8.76 11.38 2.27
C ASN A 125 -8.89 12.89 2.51
N ASP A 126 -9.69 13.57 1.69
CA ASP A 126 -9.85 15.03 1.74
C ASP A 126 -10.36 15.54 3.10
N ARG A 127 -11.10 14.71 3.84
CA ARG A 127 -11.63 15.06 5.16
C ARG A 127 -10.57 15.09 6.25
N CYS A 128 -9.53 14.25 6.11
CA CYS A 128 -8.44 14.14 7.08
C CYS A 128 -7.19 14.93 6.68
N ARG A 129 -7.09 15.36 5.41
CA ARG A 129 -5.86 15.93 4.84
C ARG A 129 -5.31 17.11 5.64
N HIS A 130 -6.17 17.98 6.12
CA HIS A 130 -5.77 19.17 6.88
C HIS A 130 -5.15 18.75 8.23
N GLN A 131 -5.84 17.89 8.97
CA GLN A 131 -5.39 17.42 10.29
C GLN A 131 -4.13 16.54 10.19
N LEU A 132 -3.89 15.93 9.03
CA LEU A 132 -2.68 15.15 8.78
C LEU A 132 -1.42 16.02 8.88
N GLY A 133 -1.51 17.31 8.50
CA GLY A 133 -0.41 18.26 8.65
C GLY A 133 0.04 18.43 10.10
N ASP A 134 -0.91 18.62 10.99
CA ASP A 134 -0.65 18.82 12.42
C ASP A 134 -0.08 17.56 13.11
N SER A 135 -0.35 16.40 12.54
CA SER A 135 0.09 15.09 13.07
C SER A 135 1.23 14.46 12.27
N GLU A 136 1.76 15.14 11.26
CA GLU A 136 2.72 14.56 10.32
C GLU A 136 3.98 14.04 11.01
N GLU A 137 4.61 14.88 11.83
CA GLU A 137 5.85 14.53 12.54
C GLU A 137 5.65 13.34 13.48
N LEU A 138 4.52 13.32 14.20
CA LEU A 138 4.15 12.21 15.08
C LEU A 138 4.00 10.90 14.31
N LEU A 139 3.28 10.92 13.19
CA LEU A 139 3.07 9.73 12.36
C LEU A 139 4.36 9.24 11.71
N ILE A 140 5.25 10.14 11.30
CA ILE A 140 6.58 9.78 10.79
C ILE A 140 7.42 9.15 11.90
N GLY A 141 7.38 9.68 13.14
CA GLY A 141 8.03 9.07 14.31
C GLY A 141 7.57 7.62 14.52
N TYR A 142 6.28 7.36 14.45
CA TYR A 142 5.74 6.00 14.52
C TYR A 142 6.13 5.12 13.33
N ALA A 143 6.15 5.68 12.12
CA ALA A 143 6.55 4.93 10.92
C ALA A 143 8.01 4.45 10.97
N ARG A 144 8.89 5.19 11.66
CA ARG A 144 10.31 4.84 11.88
C ARG A 144 10.51 3.73 12.91
N THR A 145 9.66 3.67 13.93
CA THR A 145 9.90 2.87 15.14
C THR A 145 9.02 1.63 15.27
N LEU A 146 7.80 1.70 14.75
CA LEU A 146 6.83 0.62 14.88
C LEU A 146 6.91 -0.39 13.73
N THR A 147 6.51 -1.61 14.00
CA THR A 147 6.27 -2.60 12.95
C THR A 147 5.15 -2.11 12.02
N LEU A 148 5.13 -2.58 10.77
CA LEU A 148 4.08 -2.23 9.82
C LEU A 148 2.67 -2.52 10.34
N HIS A 149 2.52 -3.61 11.11
CA HIS A 149 1.22 -3.98 11.70
C HIS A 149 0.76 -2.96 12.74
N GLU A 150 1.63 -2.59 13.66
CA GLU A 150 1.35 -1.58 14.70
C GLU A 150 1.10 -0.20 14.09
N PHE A 151 1.96 0.18 13.14
CA PHE A 151 1.79 1.45 12.43
C PHE A 151 0.46 1.53 11.68
N ARG A 152 0.01 0.42 11.07
CA ARG A 152 -1.32 0.35 10.46
C ARG A 152 -2.44 0.59 11.48
N GLN A 153 -2.33 0.04 12.67
CA GLN A 153 -3.30 0.28 13.75
C GLN A 153 -3.30 1.74 14.20
N VAL A 154 -2.12 2.36 14.32
CA VAL A 154 -2.00 3.79 14.61
C VAL A 154 -2.69 4.62 13.53
N CYS A 155 -2.41 4.38 12.25
CA CYS A 155 -3.05 5.06 11.13
C CYS A 155 -4.57 4.92 11.15
N GLN A 156 -5.09 3.72 11.43
CA GLN A 156 -6.53 3.48 11.51
C GLN A 156 -7.18 4.24 12.68
N ARG A 157 -6.57 4.23 13.86
CA ARG A 157 -7.07 4.98 15.01
C ARG A 157 -7.02 6.48 14.77
N TRP A 158 -5.92 6.95 14.18
CA TRP A 158 -5.79 8.36 13.81
C TRP A 158 -6.89 8.77 12.82
N GLU A 159 -7.13 7.97 11.76
CA GLU A 159 -8.19 8.22 10.77
C GLU A 159 -9.58 8.27 11.41
N GLN A 160 -9.87 7.38 12.36
CA GLN A 160 -11.13 7.38 13.13
C GLN A 160 -11.31 8.63 13.98
N HIS A 161 -10.22 9.17 14.54
CA HIS A 161 -10.26 10.42 15.31
C HIS A 161 -10.41 11.64 14.41
N ALA A 162 -9.71 11.64 13.27
CA ALA A 162 -9.74 12.74 12.33
C ALA A 162 -11.06 12.82 11.54
N ASP A 163 -11.71 11.68 11.30
CA ASP A 163 -12.99 11.58 10.58
C ASP A 163 -13.94 10.61 11.30
N PRO A 164 -14.56 11.03 12.42
CA PRO A 164 -15.48 10.19 13.19
C PRO A 164 -16.67 9.67 12.37
N ASP A 165 -17.14 10.48 11.40
CA ASP A 165 -18.27 10.13 10.54
C ASP A 165 -17.88 9.26 9.34
N GLY A 166 -16.58 9.12 9.08
CA GLY A 166 -16.06 8.38 7.93
C GLY A 166 -16.43 6.90 7.94
N ALA A 167 -16.38 6.27 9.11
CA ALA A 167 -16.74 4.87 9.29
C ALA A 167 -18.22 4.59 8.94
N HIS A 168 -19.12 5.50 9.27
CA HIS A 168 -20.54 5.39 8.94
C HIS A 168 -20.77 5.54 7.43
N ARG A 169 -20.12 6.51 6.80
CA ARG A 169 -20.26 6.77 5.35
C ARG A 169 -19.62 5.67 4.51
N ASP A 170 -18.48 5.13 4.91
CA ASP A 170 -17.87 4.00 4.23
C ASP A 170 -18.76 2.76 4.30
N HIS A 171 -19.45 2.55 5.41
CA HIS A 171 -20.44 1.49 5.55
C HIS A 171 -21.68 1.73 4.65
N GLU A 172 -22.17 2.95 4.56
CA GLU A 172 -23.28 3.33 3.67
C GLU A 172 -22.88 3.23 2.20
N THR A 173 -21.69 3.72 1.84
CA THR A 173 -21.17 3.62 0.48
C THR A 173 -20.90 2.16 0.09
N SER A 174 -20.38 1.35 1.00
CA SER A 174 -20.21 -0.09 0.79
C SER A 174 -21.56 -0.81 0.66
N ARG A 175 -22.60 -0.35 1.35
CA ARG A 175 -23.96 -0.86 1.20
C ARG A 175 -24.57 -0.46 -0.15
N ALA A 176 -24.41 0.78 -0.56
CA ALA A 176 -24.91 1.29 -1.85
C ALA A 176 -24.18 0.65 -3.04
N ASN A 177 -22.89 0.34 -2.89
CA ASN A 177 -22.04 -0.29 -3.92
C ASN A 177 -22.09 -1.82 -3.91
N ARG A 178 -22.99 -2.45 -3.18
CA ARG A 178 -23.25 -3.90 -3.29
C ARG A 178 -23.91 -4.19 -4.64
N SER A 179 -23.10 -4.26 -5.69
CA SER A 179 -23.55 -4.74 -6.98
C SER A 179 -23.49 -6.26 -7.02
N VAL A 180 -24.63 -6.90 -7.22
CA VAL A 180 -24.73 -8.32 -7.57
C VAL A 180 -24.37 -8.43 -9.04
N LYS A 181 -23.20 -8.96 -9.36
CA LYS A 181 -22.87 -9.36 -10.75
C LYS A 181 -23.43 -10.76 -10.98
N SER A 182 -24.53 -10.87 -11.71
CA SER A 182 -25.01 -12.13 -12.28
C SER A 182 -24.44 -12.28 -13.69
N SER A 183 -23.70 -13.36 -13.94
CA SER A 183 -23.33 -13.77 -15.29
C SER A 183 -24.13 -15.03 -15.64
N ALA A 184 -24.95 -14.96 -16.68
CA ALA A 184 -25.61 -16.15 -17.23
C ALA A 184 -24.63 -16.81 -18.21
N LEU A 185 -24.20 -18.02 -17.90
CA LEU A 185 -23.45 -18.89 -18.79
C LEU A 185 -24.34 -20.10 -19.12
N GLY A 186 -24.96 -20.11 -20.30
CA GLY A 186 -25.91 -21.11 -20.69
C GLY A 186 -27.21 -21.11 -19.85
N ALA A 187 -27.78 -22.28 -19.54
CA ALA A 187 -29.00 -22.40 -18.74
C ALA A 187 -28.79 -22.33 -17.20
N ALA A 188 -27.58 -22.10 -16.74
CA ALA A 188 -27.23 -21.99 -15.32
C ALA A 188 -26.87 -20.55 -14.94
N THR A 189 -27.63 -19.99 -14.00
CA THR A 189 -27.35 -18.66 -13.44
C THR A 189 -26.49 -18.82 -12.19
N ASN A 190 -25.20 -18.50 -12.28
CA ASN A 190 -24.32 -18.43 -11.10
C ASN A 190 -24.40 -17.04 -10.48
N CYS A 191 -25.10 -16.93 -9.36
CA CYS A 191 -25.07 -15.75 -8.50
C CYS A 191 -23.97 -15.95 -7.46
N THR A 192 -22.88 -15.19 -7.56
CA THR A 192 -21.88 -15.09 -6.49
C THR A 192 -22.10 -13.81 -5.70
N PRO A 193 -22.76 -13.88 -4.53
CA PRO A 193 -22.83 -12.73 -3.63
C PRO A 193 -21.44 -12.53 -3.01
N LYS A 194 -20.87 -11.35 -3.21
CA LYS A 194 -19.66 -10.93 -2.52
C LYS A 194 -20.05 -10.56 -1.09
N VAL A 195 -20.08 -11.57 -0.21
CA VAL A 195 -20.33 -11.37 1.22
C VAL A 195 -19.05 -10.89 1.85
N THR A 196 -18.96 -9.62 2.19
CA THR A 196 -18.01 -9.15 3.19
C THR A 196 -18.55 -9.58 4.56
N PRO A 197 -17.76 -10.27 5.41
CA PRO A 197 -18.22 -10.65 6.73
C PRO A 197 -18.41 -9.39 7.57
N SER A 198 -19.67 -9.11 7.95
CA SER A 198 -20.00 -8.15 8.99
C SER A 198 -19.97 -8.89 10.32
N PRO A 199 -19.31 -8.39 11.38
CA PRO A 199 -19.45 -8.95 12.70
C PRO A 199 -20.76 -8.47 13.33
N ALA A 200 -21.49 -9.43 13.83
CA ALA A 200 -22.62 -9.33 14.76
C ALA A 200 -24.06 -9.41 14.19
N THR A 201 -24.61 -10.60 14.48
CA THR A 201 -25.97 -10.90 14.97
C THR A 201 -27.18 -10.35 14.23
N SER A 202 -27.84 -11.26 13.51
CA SER A 202 -29.23 -11.62 13.85
C SER A 202 -29.68 -12.82 13.02
N SER A 203 -30.12 -13.85 13.76
CA SER A 203 -30.76 -15.06 13.30
C SER A 203 -32.02 -14.71 12.50
N THR A 204 -32.04 -15.04 11.22
CA THR A 204 -33.29 -15.11 10.45
C THR A 204 -33.46 -16.55 9.98
N ARG A 205 -34.44 -17.24 10.57
CA ARG A 205 -34.84 -18.58 10.21
C ARG A 205 -35.37 -18.57 8.76
N PHE A 206 -34.77 -19.33 7.91
CA PHE A 206 -35.35 -19.67 6.60
C PHE A 206 -36.39 -20.77 6.81
N SER A 207 -37.66 -20.46 6.52
CA SER A 207 -38.74 -21.44 6.41
C SER A 207 -38.61 -22.13 5.04
N THR A 208 -38.30 -23.42 5.06
CA THR A 208 -38.36 -24.28 3.88
C THR A 208 -39.82 -24.64 3.63
N SER A 209 -40.41 -24.05 2.58
CA SER A 209 -41.67 -24.56 2.04
C SER A 209 -41.38 -25.73 1.10
N THR A 210 -41.75 -26.91 1.58
CA THR A 210 -41.72 -28.16 0.82
C THR A 210 -42.85 -28.14 -0.19
N GLN A 211 -42.57 -28.03 -1.47
CA GLN A 211 -43.54 -28.17 -2.53
C GLN A 211 -43.60 -29.65 -2.97
N LYS A 212 -44.72 -30.29 -2.74
CA LYS A 212 -45.05 -31.68 -3.10
C LYS A 212 -45.09 -31.83 -4.61
N PRO A 213 -44.60 -32.91 -5.20
CA PRO A 213 -44.82 -33.23 -6.61
C PRO A 213 -46.23 -33.75 -6.83
N ASN A 214 -46.90 -33.16 -7.81
CA ASN A 214 -48.24 -33.53 -8.24
C ASN A 214 -48.11 -34.70 -9.26
N SER A 215 -48.47 -35.91 -8.84
CA SER A 215 -48.65 -37.08 -9.69
C SER A 215 -50.03 -37.03 -10.33
N LYS A 216 -50.10 -37.10 -11.66
CA LYS A 216 -51.34 -37.47 -12.39
C LYS A 216 -51.19 -38.87 -12.96
N PRO A 217 -52.24 -39.72 -12.85
CA PRO A 217 -52.26 -41.02 -13.44
C PRO A 217 -52.86 -41.02 -14.86
N ILE A 218 -52.54 -42.06 -15.61
CA ILE A 218 -52.98 -42.62 -16.89
C ILE A 218 -52.21 -42.20 -18.10
#